data_baf67db80a73d7224de8322dd9b1ff6e
#
_entry.id   baf67db80a73d7224de8322dd9b1ff6e
#
_cell.length_a   1.000
_cell.length_b   1.000
_cell.length_c   1.000
_cell.angle_alpha   90.00
_cell.angle_beta   90.00
_cell.angle_gamma   90.00
#
_symmetry.space_group_name_H-M   'P 1'
#
loop_
_entity.id
_entity.type
_entity.pdbx_description
1 polymer ?
#
loop_
_entity_poly.entity_id
_entity_poly.type
_entity_poly.pdbx_seq_one_letter_code
_entity_poly.pdbx_strand_id
1 'polypeptide(L)'
;MKKNRAEDGFTLVELMVVVLIIGILVAIALPTFLGARARASDRAAQVNIGNGLIAAKTWFTEFEAYTGFDETEGESIEPSLTWVAFADPAVGEVAVGGVSAADVHFVAESSTGTFFCLHDDAAVGLTYGSAASFALVDDEADCADPSW
;
A
#
# COMPACT_ATOMS: atom_id res chain seq x y z
N MET A 1 -65.56 -16.05 5.71
CA MET A 1 -64.61 -17.14 6.06
C MET A 1 -63.18 -16.59 5.95
N LYS A 2 -62.51 -16.37 7.10
CA LYS A 2 -61.06 -16.01 7.11
C LYS A 2 -60.28 -17.29 6.96
N LYS A 3 -59.52 -17.39 5.88
CA LYS A 3 -58.58 -18.48 5.62
C LYS A 3 -57.38 -18.26 6.51
N ASN A 4 -57.26 -19.03 7.59
CA ASN A 4 -56.06 -19.05 8.44
C ASN A 4 -54.92 -19.57 7.55
N ARG A 5 -53.96 -18.69 7.19
CA ARG A 5 -52.65 -19.14 6.68
C ARG A 5 -51.96 -19.80 7.87
N ALA A 6 -51.68 -21.07 7.75
CA ALA A 6 -50.73 -21.73 8.63
C ALA A 6 -49.37 -20.99 8.46
N GLU A 7 -48.89 -20.39 9.51
CA GLU A 7 -47.49 -19.89 9.57
C GLU A 7 -46.64 -21.12 9.76
N ASP A 8 -46.01 -21.57 8.67
CA ASP A 8 -45.00 -22.63 8.71
C ASP A 8 -43.78 -22.09 9.48
N GLY A 9 -43.66 -22.44 10.73
CA GLY A 9 -42.53 -22.10 11.58
C GLY A 9 -41.26 -22.87 11.14
N PHE A 10 -40.11 -22.25 11.20
CA PHE A 10 -38.83 -22.92 10.97
C PHE A 10 -38.58 -24.00 12.01
N THR A 11 -38.05 -25.15 11.56
CA THR A 11 -37.63 -26.20 12.48
C THR A 11 -36.24 -25.88 13.06
N LEU A 12 -35.97 -26.32 14.28
CA LEU A 12 -34.65 -26.17 14.93
C LEU A 12 -33.53 -26.82 14.10
N VAL A 13 -33.83 -27.95 13.46
CA VAL A 13 -32.88 -28.67 12.61
C VAL A 13 -32.50 -27.90 11.37
N GLU A 14 -33.46 -27.25 10.70
CA GLU A 14 -33.17 -26.39 9.54
C GLU A 14 -32.21 -25.26 9.90
N LEU A 15 -32.41 -24.64 11.06
CA LEU A 15 -31.52 -23.57 11.51
C LEU A 15 -30.12 -24.11 11.86
N MET A 16 -30.03 -25.28 12.51
CA MET A 16 -28.74 -25.91 12.84
C MET A 16 -27.94 -26.30 11.60
N VAL A 17 -28.58 -26.85 10.56
CA VAL A 17 -27.90 -27.22 9.31
C VAL A 17 -27.39 -25.98 8.58
N VAL A 18 -28.15 -24.90 8.53
CA VAL A 18 -27.73 -23.66 7.90
C VAL A 18 -26.50 -23.06 8.61
N VAL A 19 -26.53 -23.00 9.95
CA VAL A 19 -25.38 -22.49 10.72
C VAL A 19 -24.15 -23.37 10.55
N LEU A 20 -24.31 -24.70 10.48
CA LEU A 20 -23.23 -25.64 10.22
C LEU A 20 -22.57 -25.37 8.86
N ILE A 21 -23.37 -25.22 7.80
CA ILE A 21 -22.87 -24.95 6.44
C ILE A 21 -22.12 -23.61 6.39
N ILE A 22 -22.71 -22.56 6.98
CA ILE A 22 -22.05 -21.24 7.06
C ILE A 22 -20.74 -21.34 7.81
N GLY A 23 -20.69 -22.05 8.94
CA GLY A 23 -19.48 -22.25 9.73
C GLY A 23 -18.36 -22.90 8.92
N ILE A 24 -18.65 -23.94 8.15
CA ILE A 24 -17.67 -24.62 7.28
C ILE A 24 -17.18 -23.68 6.18
N LEU A 25 -18.07 -22.94 5.53
CA LEU A 25 -17.71 -22.02 4.46
C LEU A 25 -16.81 -20.87 4.96
N VAL A 26 -17.14 -20.30 6.11
CA VAL A 26 -16.34 -19.23 6.75
C VAL A 26 -14.97 -19.76 7.16
N ALA A 27 -14.88 -20.95 7.71
CA ALA A 27 -13.61 -21.55 8.13
C ALA A 27 -12.60 -21.70 6.96
N ILE A 28 -13.08 -21.95 5.75
CA ILE A 28 -12.23 -22.07 4.55
C ILE A 28 -11.96 -20.69 3.91
N ALA A 29 -12.98 -19.81 3.86
CA ALA A 29 -12.89 -18.54 3.16
C ALA A 29 -12.05 -17.50 3.92
N LEU A 30 -12.08 -17.49 5.26
CA LEU A 30 -11.44 -16.45 6.06
C LEU A 30 -9.91 -16.40 5.90
N PRO A 31 -9.16 -17.50 5.99
CA PRO A 31 -7.71 -17.47 5.79
C PRO A 31 -7.30 -16.98 4.40
N THR A 32 -8.02 -17.42 3.38
CA THR A 32 -7.75 -17.02 1.98
C THR A 32 -8.01 -15.53 1.76
N PHE A 33 -9.08 -15.00 2.34
CA PHE A 33 -9.43 -13.59 2.26
C PHE A 33 -8.40 -12.69 2.95
N LEU A 34 -7.94 -13.06 4.14
CA LEU A 34 -6.92 -12.31 4.88
C LEU A 34 -5.60 -12.25 4.10
N GLY A 35 -5.15 -13.36 3.51
CA GLY A 35 -3.97 -13.36 2.67
C GLY A 35 -4.11 -12.53 1.38
N ALA A 36 -5.28 -12.51 0.77
CA ALA A 36 -5.55 -11.65 -0.39
C ALA A 36 -5.54 -10.18 -0.02
N ARG A 37 -6.13 -9.81 1.13
CA ARG A 37 -6.12 -8.45 1.66
C ARG A 37 -4.70 -7.96 1.97
N ALA A 38 -3.87 -8.78 2.59
CA ALA A 38 -2.48 -8.45 2.86
C ALA A 38 -1.74 -8.08 1.57
N ARG A 39 -1.78 -8.97 0.56
CA ARG A 39 -1.15 -8.69 -0.74
C ARG A 39 -1.70 -7.46 -1.46
N ALA A 40 -2.99 -7.16 -1.31
CA ALA A 40 -3.59 -5.96 -1.88
C ALA A 40 -3.06 -4.69 -1.21
N SER A 41 -2.86 -4.73 0.11
CA SER A 41 -2.28 -3.61 0.86
C SER A 41 -0.81 -3.37 0.48
N ASP A 42 -0.01 -4.43 0.35
CA ASP A 42 1.39 -4.32 -0.07
C ASP A 42 1.48 -3.68 -1.46
N ARG A 43 0.65 -4.14 -2.40
CA ARG A 43 0.60 -3.55 -3.74
C ARG A 43 0.12 -2.09 -3.74
N ALA A 44 -0.79 -1.71 -2.85
CA ALA A 44 -1.22 -0.32 -2.74
C ALA A 44 -0.06 0.59 -2.31
N ALA A 45 0.75 0.19 -1.33
CA ALA A 45 1.94 0.91 -0.92
C ALA A 45 2.95 1.04 -2.09
N GLN A 46 3.23 -0.05 -2.80
CA GLN A 46 4.11 -0.06 -3.98
C GLN A 46 3.62 0.86 -5.09
N VAL A 47 2.30 0.87 -5.37
CA VAL A 47 1.70 1.75 -6.38
C VAL A 47 1.79 3.22 -5.96
N ASN A 48 1.56 3.53 -4.68
CA ASN A 48 1.68 4.89 -4.18
C ASN A 48 3.10 5.43 -4.37
N ILE A 49 4.13 4.66 -4.03
CA ILE A 49 5.53 5.04 -4.27
C ILE A 49 5.80 5.20 -5.77
N GLY A 50 5.28 4.30 -6.61
CA GLY A 50 5.41 4.41 -8.06
C GLY A 50 4.79 5.68 -8.63
N ASN A 51 3.63 6.09 -8.11
CA ASN A 51 3.02 7.37 -8.47
C ASN A 51 3.84 8.56 -7.95
N GLY A 52 4.45 8.41 -6.75
CA GLY A 52 5.39 9.39 -6.22
C GLY A 52 6.59 9.61 -7.13
N LEU A 53 7.16 8.53 -7.66
CA LEU A 53 8.23 8.62 -8.65
C LEU A 53 7.79 9.34 -9.93
N ILE A 54 6.57 9.11 -10.41
CA ILE A 54 6.05 9.80 -11.61
C ILE A 54 5.95 11.29 -11.35
N ALA A 55 5.51 11.72 -10.16
CA ALA A 55 5.47 13.12 -9.77
C ALA A 55 6.88 13.72 -9.74
N ALA A 56 7.85 13.05 -9.13
CA ALA A 56 9.24 13.50 -9.10
C ALA A 56 9.87 13.57 -10.50
N LYS A 57 9.58 12.62 -11.39
CA LYS A 57 10.06 12.67 -12.78
C LYS A 57 9.40 13.79 -13.59
N THR A 58 8.18 14.18 -13.26
CA THR A 58 7.52 15.35 -13.84
C THR A 58 8.26 16.63 -13.43
N TRP A 59 8.61 16.76 -12.14
CA TRP A 59 9.46 17.83 -11.63
C TRP A 59 10.84 17.84 -12.33
N PHE A 60 11.50 16.69 -12.39
CA PHE A 60 12.81 16.54 -13.04
C PHE A 60 12.79 16.99 -14.52
N THR A 61 11.69 16.75 -15.22
CA THR A 61 11.55 17.18 -16.62
C THR A 61 11.54 18.71 -16.78
N GLU A 62 11.08 19.44 -15.75
CA GLU A 62 11.04 20.90 -15.75
C GLU A 62 12.36 21.53 -15.27
N PHE A 63 12.97 20.94 -14.23
CA PHE A 63 14.12 21.54 -13.53
C PHE A 63 15.45 20.85 -13.84
N GLU A 64 15.45 19.74 -14.58
CA GLU A 64 16.62 18.90 -14.90
C GLU A 64 17.37 18.38 -13.64
N ALA A 65 16.71 18.41 -12.47
CA ALA A 65 17.22 17.94 -11.20
C ALA A 65 16.06 17.63 -10.25
N TYR A 66 16.29 16.72 -9.30
CA TYR A 66 15.34 16.48 -8.20
C TYR A 66 15.48 17.51 -7.06
N THR A 67 16.56 18.30 -7.05
CA THR A 67 16.79 19.32 -6.02
C THR A 67 15.58 20.24 -5.86
N GLY A 68 15.04 20.33 -4.63
CA GLY A 68 13.86 21.11 -4.30
C GLY A 68 12.54 20.36 -4.44
N PHE A 69 12.55 19.12 -4.89
CA PHE A 69 11.37 18.27 -4.82
C PHE A 69 11.17 17.78 -3.38
N ASP A 70 10.04 18.11 -2.81
CA ASP A 70 9.65 17.75 -1.44
C ASP A 70 8.16 17.34 -1.38
N GLU A 71 7.64 17.13 -0.19
CA GLU A 71 6.23 16.76 0.02
C GLU A 71 5.25 17.81 -0.50
N THR A 72 5.62 19.09 -0.49
CA THR A 72 4.78 20.20 -0.95
C THR A 72 4.67 20.20 -2.48
N GLU A 73 5.79 20.02 -3.16
CA GLU A 73 5.85 19.91 -4.61
C GLU A 73 5.20 18.62 -5.09
N GLY A 74 5.41 17.53 -4.35
CA GLY A 74 4.73 16.25 -4.58
C GLY A 74 3.20 16.40 -4.53
N GLU A 75 2.66 17.04 -3.50
CA GLU A 75 1.21 17.28 -3.36
C GLU A 75 0.66 18.19 -4.49
N SER A 76 1.46 19.16 -4.95
CA SER A 76 1.08 20.04 -6.04
C SER A 76 0.93 19.29 -7.38
N ILE A 77 1.80 18.30 -7.64
CA ILE A 77 1.84 17.55 -8.90
C ILE A 77 0.88 16.34 -8.83
N GLU A 78 0.87 15.62 -7.72
CA GLU A 78 0.04 14.42 -7.52
C GLU A 78 -0.76 14.54 -6.20
N PRO A 79 -1.87 15.30 -6.21
CA PRO A 79 -2.69 15.53 -5.01
C PRO A 79 -3.52 14.33 -4.56
N SER A 80 -3.48 13.22 -5.27
CA SER A 80 -4.17 11.99 -4.86
C SER A 80 -3.39 11.20 -3.80
N LEU A 81 -2.11 11.50 -3.62
CA LEU A 81 -1.26 10.91 -2.59
C LEU A 81 -1.27 11.77 -1.32
N THR A 82 -1.08 11.13 -0.18
CA THR A 82 -0.78 11.83 1.07
C THR A 82 0.73 11.86 1.25
N TRP A 83 1.31 13.03 1.05
CA TRP A 83 2.74 13.23 1.12
C TRP A 83 3.18 13.62 2.52
N VAL A 84 4.34 13.12 2.93
CA VAL A 84 4.99 13.49 4.20
C VAL A 84 6.47 13.72 3.97
N ALA A 85 7.06 14.61 4.78
CA ALA A 85 8.51 14.75 4.86
C ALA A 85 9.17 13.41 5.22
N PHE A 86 10.44 13.24 4.86
CA PHE A 86 11.15 11.98 5.07
C PHE A 86 11.23 11.62 6.56
N ALA A 87 10.31 10.79 6.98
CA ALA A 87 10.16 10.23 8.32
C ALA A 87 9.38 8.92 8.20
N ASP A 88 9.20 8.20 9.30
CA ASP A 88 8.39 6.98 9.38
C ASP A 88 6.93 7.25 8.92
N PRO A 89 6.55 6.86 7.69
CA PRO A 89 5.23 7.18 7.16
C PRO A 89 4.17 6.27 7.77
N ALA A 90 2.98 6.80 7.99
CA ALA A 90 1.83 5.99 8.33
C ALA A 90 1.26 5.27 7.09
N VAL A 91 0.41 4.26 7.31
CA VAL A 91 -0.24 3.52 6.22
C VAL A 91 -1.03 4.45 5.30
N GLY A 92 -0.69 4.43 4.02
CA GLY A 92 -1.29 5.27 2.99
C GLY A 92 -0.55 6.58 2.70
N GLU A 93 0.48 6.89 3.46
CA GLU A 93 1.37 8.03 3.23
C GLU A 93 2.58 7.63 2.37
N VAL A 94 3.16 8.61 1.70
CA VAL A 94 4.41 8.49 0.95
C VAL A 94 5.41 9.50 1.50
N ALA A 95 6.47 9.00 2.12
CA ALA A 95 7.59 9.81 2.55
C ALA A 95 8.55 10.04 1.39
N VAL A 96 9.01 11.28 1.20
CA VAL A 96 9.98 11.66 0.19
C VAL A 96 11.24 12.21 0.82
N GLY A 97 12.42 11.72 0.41
CA GLY A 97 13.72 12.14 0.94
C GLY A 97 14.87 11.71 0.05
N GLY A 98 16.09 11.78 0.57
CA GLY A 98 17.30 11.46 -0.19
C GLY A 98 17.46 12.33 -1.44
N VAL A 99 16.96 13.57 -1.42
CA VAL A 99 16.81 14.40 -2.62
C VAL A 99 18.12 15.12 -2.90
N SER A 100 18.71 14.80 -4.04
CA SER A 100 19.87 15.51 -4.60
C SER A 100 19.56 16.03 -6.00
N ALA A 101 20.56 16.42 -6.76
CA ALA A 101 20.35 16.75 -8.16
C ALA A 101 20.01 15.53 -9.02
N ALA A 102 20.49 14.33 -8.63
CA ALA A 102 20.38 13.10 -9.40
C ALA A 102 19.50 12.03 -8.73
N ASP A 103 19.20 12.17 -7.44
CA ASP A 103 18.60 11.13 -6.61
C ASP A 103 17.31 11.56 -5.96
N VAL A 104 16.37 10.63 -5.82
CA VAL A 104 15.18 10.75 -5.01
C VAL A 104 14.80 9.41 -4.40
N HIS A 105 14.41 9.42 -3.13
CA HIS A 105 14.06 8.24 -2.36
C HIS A 105 12.65 8.35 -1.81
N PHE A 106 11.89 7.28 -1.90
CA PHE A 106 10.51 7.18 -1.41
C PHE A 106 10.34 5.99 -0.48
N VAL A 107 9.53 6.17 0.56
CA VAL A 107 9.12 5.10 1.45
C VAL A 107 7.61 5.15 1.69
N ALA A 108 6.96 4.00 1.76
CA ALA A 108 5.58 3.87 2.20
C ALA A 108 5.35 2.61 3.03
N GLU A 109 4.47 2.70 4.02
CA GLU A 109 4.06 1.58 4.84
C GLU A 109 2.79 0.92 4.29
N SER A 110 2.79 -0.40 4.26
CA SER A 110 1.61 -1.23 4.03
C SER A 110 0.86 -1.51 5.34
N SER A 111 -0.45 -1.76 5.28
CA SER A 111 -1.23 -2.18 6.47
C SER A 111 -0.81 -3.55 7.03
N THR A 112 0.12 -4.24 6.40
CA THR A 112 0.76 -5.45 6.93
C THR A 112 1.92 -5.13 7.89
N GLY A 113 2.33 -3.85 7.99
CA GLY A 113 3.53 -3.41 8.71
C GLY A 113 4.82 -3.61 7.90
N THR A 114 4.70 -3.84 6.58
CA THR A 114 5.85 -3.90 5.68
C THR A 114 6.08 -2.53 5.08
N PHE A 115 7.30 -2.04 5.18
CA PHE A 115 7.77 -0.83 4.52
C PHE A 115 8.36 -1.20 3.16
N PHE A 116 8.01 -0.42 2.16
CA PHE A 116 8.55 -0.51 0.81
C PHE A 116 9.32 0.76 0.52
N CYS A 117 10.46 0.64 -0.14
CA CYS A 117 11.21 1.79 -0.62
C CYS A 117 11.47 1.70 -2.13
N LEU A 118 11.69 2.85 -2.71
CA LEU A 118 12.09 3.03 -4.10
C LEU A 118 13.08 4.17 -4.16
N HIS A 119 14.23 3.91 -4.77
CA HIS A 119 15.26 4.91 -5.03
C HIS A 119 15.49 5.04 -6.54
N ASP A 120 15.49 6.25 -7.05
CA ASP A 120 15.83 6.57 -8.43
C ASP A 120 17.09 7.43 -8.45
N ASP A 121 18.14 6.89 -9.03
CA ASP A 121 19.44 7.54 -9.23
C ASP A 121 19.74 7.63 -10.73
N ALA A 122 20.09 8.80 -11.22
CA ALA A 122 20.36 9.05 -12.64
C ALA A 122 21.54 8.22 -13.19
N ALA A 123 22.46 7.75 -12.35
CA ALA A 123 23.63 6.97 -12.75
C ALA A 123 23.40 5.45 -12.60
N VAL A 124 22.68 5.03 -11.54
CA VAL A 124 22.45 3.62 -11.21
C VAL A 124 21.11 3.14 -11.78
N GLY A 125 20.12 4.01 -11.82
CA GLY A 125 18.75 3.71 -12.21
C GLY A 125 17.85 3.42 -11.01
N LEU A 126 16.73 2.76 -11.28
CA LEU A 126 15.68 2.51 -10.30
C LEU A 126 15.97 1.25 -9.49
N THR A 127 15.98 1.39 -8.19
CA THR A 127 16.15 0.28 -7.23
C THR A 127 15.02 0.25 -6.21
N TYR A 128 14.85 -0.88 -5.53
CA TYR A 128 13.72 -1.18 -4.67
C TYR A 128 14.20 -1.87 -3.39
N GLY A 129 13.36 -1.84 -2.36
CA GLY A 129 13.59 -2.59 -1.14
C GLY A 129 12.31 -2.78 -0.34
N SER A 130 12.33 -3.72 0.60
CA SER A 130 11.25 -3.90 1.55
C SER A 130 11.77 -4.44 2.87
N ALA A 131 11.23 -3.94 3.99
CA ALA A 131 11.62 -4.37 5.32
C ALA A 131 10.46 -4.30 6.32
N ALA A 132 10.68 -4.84 7.52
CA ALA A 132 9.71 -4.84 8.62
C ALA A 132 9.73 -3.57 9.47
N SER A 133 10.60 -2.60 9.17
CA SER A 133 10.66 -1.32 9.87
C SER A 133 11.22 -0.23 8.96
N PHE A 134 10.85 1.03 9.23
CA PHE A 134 11.35 2.19 8.49
C PHE A 134 12.89 2.29 8.53
N ALA A 135 13.51 2.08 9.68
CA ALA A 135 14.96 2.14 9.87
C ALA A 135 15.79 1.11 9.06
N LEU A 136 15.15 0.25 8.28
CA LEU A 136 15.77 -0.70 7.36
C LEU A 136 15.47 -0.38 5.89
N VAL A 137 14.87 0.78 5.63
CA VAL A 137 14.57 1.29 4.28
C VAL A 137 14.67 2.82 4.22
N ASP A 138 15.29 3.44 5.23
CA ASP A 138 15.46 4.89 5.33
C ASP A 138 16.77 5.40 4.68
N ASP A 139 17.60 4.49 4.16
CA ASP A 139 18.80 4.81 3.39
C ASP A 139 18.65 4.29 1.94
N GLU A 140 19.30 4.98 1.02
CA GLU A 140 19.39 4.60 -0.40
C GLU A 140 20.00 3.21 -0.60
N ALA A 141 20.98 2.85 0.23
CA ALA A 141 21.66 1.55 0.20
C ALA A 141 20.72 0.37 0.59
N ASP A 142 19.64 0.63 1.29
CA ASP A 142 18.67 -0.37 1.69
C ASP A 142 17.69 -0.71 0.57
N CYS A 143 17.59 0.16 -0.44
CA CYS A 143 16.81 -0.05 -1.66
C CYS A 143 17.69 -0.55 -2.79
N ALA A 144 18.34 -1.70 -2.62
CA ALA A 144 19.35 -2.21 -3.55
C ALA A 144 18.86 -3.31 -4.52
N ASP A 145 17.62 -3.71 -4.42
CA ASP A 145 17.04 -4.78 -5.25
C ASP A 145 16.51 -4.25 -6.60
N PRO A 146 16.54 -5.05 -7.66
CA PRO A 146 16.00 -4.66 -8.97
C PRO A 146 14.46 -4.70 -9.03
N SER A 147 13.80 -5.24 -8.03
CA SER A 147 12.34 -5.35 -7.92
C SER A 147 11.91 -5.68 -6.48
N TRP A 148 10.66 -5.44 -6.13
CA TRP A 148 10.05 -5.95 -4.90
C TRP A 148 9.74 -7.44 -4.95
#